data_52b7bf6fd14ea278b7534f679b04cc54
#
_entry.id   52b7bf6fd14ea278b7534f679b04cc54
#
_cell.length_a   1.000
_cell.length_b   1.000
_cell.length_c   1.000
_cell.angle_alpha   90.00
_cell.angle_beta   90.00
_cell.angle_gamma   90.00
#
_symmetry.space_group_name_H-M   'P 1'
#
loop_
_entity.id
_entity.type
_entity.pdbx_description
1 polymer ?
#
loop_
_entity_poly.entity_id
_entity_poly.type
_entity_poly.pdbx_seq_one_letter_code
_entity_poly.pdbx_strand_id
1 'polypeptide(L)'
;MAFPGDVVGLYDAGNFKIGDTLTEGEELFFKGIPSFSPEIFKEVVNRDPMKSKQLDKGIRQLSDEGVAQLFIHPVGQRKILGTVGPLQFEVIQHRLLGEYGAKMDFQPLNYYKACWIRSDKPEAMAEFKKRKHQHVVKDKDDNDVFLADSAWILKVCREDFPDIRFYTTSEFKVDLMAG
;
A
#
# COMPACT_ATOMS: atom_id res chain seq x y z
N MET A 1 21.67 26.99 9.28
CA MET A 1 21.47 27.51 7.90
C MET A 1 21.57 26.29 6.99
N ALA A 2 20.62 26.06 6.12
CA ALA A 2 20.63 24.94 5.17
C ALA A 2 20.87 25.49 3.76
N PHE A 3 21.62 24.75 2.95
CA PHE A 3 21.93 25.10 1.56
C PHE A 3 21.25 24.14 0.60
N PRO A 4 21.05 24.49 -0.68
CA PRO A 4 20.52 23.56 -1.68
C PRO A 4 21.34 22.28 -1.75
N GLY A 5 20.64 21.13 -1.59
CA GLY A 5 21.27 19.80 -1.53
C GLY A 5 21.50 19.27 -0.11
N ASP A 6 21.32 20.08 0.92
CA ASP A 6 21.45 19.60 2.30
C ASP A 6 20.28 18.72 2.72
N VAL A 7 20.56 17.72 3.53
CA VAL A 7 19.55 16.90 4.23
C VAL A 7 19.35 17.52 5.61
N VAL A 8 18.12 17.93 5.88
CA VAL A 8 17.75 18.57 7.15
C VAL A 8 16.71 17.74 7.89
N GLY A 9 16.80 17.71 9.21
CA GLY A 9 15.78 17.13 10.08
C GLY A 9 14.76 18.22 10.48
N LEU A 10 13.49 17.92 10.27
CA LEU A 10 12.37 18.73 10.72
C LEU A 10 11.63 18.01 11.84
N TYR A 11 11.27 18.76 12.89
CA TYR A 11 10.35 18.24 13.88
C TYR A 11 8.92 18.40 13.35
N ASP A 12 8.19 17.28 13.29
CA ASP A 12 6.78 17.30 12.89
C ASP A 12 5.92 16.52 13.88
N ALA A 13 4.73 17.04 14.15
CA ALA A 13 3.74 16.42 15.02
C ALA A 13 2.85 15.39 14.30
N GLY A 14 3.27 14.90 13.12
CA GLY A 14 2.53 13.90 12.33
C GLY A 14 1.67 14.51 11.21
N ASN A 15 1.98 15.72 10.77
CA ASN A 15 1.29 16.38 9.65
C ASN A 15 1.87 15.98 8.29
N PHE A 16 3.17 15.67 8.23
CA PHE A 16 3.87 15.35 6.99
C PHE A 16 3.95 13.85 6.75
N LYS A 17 3.88 13.48 5.49
CA LYS A 17 4.04 12.10 5.04
C LYS A 17 5.29 11.96 4.18
N ILE A 18 5.83 10.75 4.09
CA ILE A 18 6.93 10.46 3.17
C ILE A 18 6.48 10.76 1.74
N GLY A 19 7.25 11.61 1.05
CA GLY A 19 6.93 12.09 -0.29
C GLY A 19 6.25 13.46 -0.36
N ASP A 20 5.89 14.06 0.79
CA ASP A 20 5.37 15.43 0.81
C ASP A 20 6.46 16.43 0.45
N THR A 21 6.07 17.46 -0.27
CA THR A 21 6.92 18.59 -0.63
C THR A 21 6.55 19.80 0.21
N LEU A 22 7.52 20.41 0.86
CA LEU A 22 7.32 21.65 1.62
C LEU A 22 7.79 22.85 0.78
N THR A 23 6.91 23.81 0.56
CA THR A 23 7.19 24.99 -0.25
C THR A 23 6.70 26.26 0.44
N GLU A 24 7.33 27.40 0.15
CA GLU A 24 6.83 28.73 0.52
C GLU A 24 6.08 29.34 -0.66
N GLY A 25 4.75 29.18 -0.69
CA GLY A 25 3.86 29.95 -1.57
C GLY A 25 3.63 29.41 -2.98
N GLU A 26 4.48 28.57 -3.53
CA GLU A 26 4.25 27.91 -4.83
C GLU A 26 3.84 26.46 -4.64
N GLU A 27 2.81 26.01 -5.38
CA GLU A 27 2.48 24.58 -5.44
C GLU A 27 3.48 23.87 -6.36
N LEU A 28 4.51 23.28 -5.77
CA LEU A 28 5.51 22.48 -6.48
C LEU A 28 5.27 21.00 -6.21
N PHE A 29 5.10 20.24 -7.29
CA PHE A 29 5.02 18.79 -7.22
C PHE A 29 6.32 18.19 -7.77
N PHE A 30 7.10 17.56 -6.89
CA PHE A 30 8.17 16.68 -7.33
C PHE A 30 7.62 15.27 -7.51
N LYS A 31 8.21 14.51 -8.44
CA LYS A 31 7.94 13.07 -8.51
C LYS A 31 8.25 12.46 -7.14
N GLY A 32 7.23 11.97 -6.47
CA GLY A 32 7.37 11.34 -5.16
C GLY A 32 8.26 10.11 -5.20
N ILE A 33 8.65 9.63 -4.03
CA ILE A 33 9.33 8.33 -3.93
C ILE A 33 8.33 7.25 -4.35
N PRO A 34 8.58 6.50 -5.44
CA PRO A 34 7.63 5.50 -5.88
C PRO A 34 7.52 4.38 -4.85
N SER A 35 6.30 4.02 -4.48
CA SER A 35 6.06 2.78 -3.76
C SER A 35 6.16 1.63 -4.75
N PHE A 36 7.16 0.77 -4.57
CA PHE A 36 7.30 -0.46 -5.36
C PHE A 36 6.38 -1.54 -4.83
N SER A 37 5.99 -2.47 -5.72
CA SER A 37 5.28 -3.67 -5.28
C SER A 37 6.10 -4.40 -4.22
N PRO A 38 5.49 -4.76 -3.09
CA PRO A 38 6.14 -5.59 -2.08
C PRO A 38 6.55 -6.95 -2.64
N GLU A 39 7.48 -7.60 -1.97
CA GLU A 39 7.94 -8.95 -2.29
C GLU A 39 7.37 -10.01 -1.36
N ILE A 40 6.99 -9.62 -0.13
CA ILE A 40 6.47 -10.53 0.89
C ILE A 40 5.14 -9.99 1.38
N PHE A 41 4.14 -10.87 1.42
CA PHE A 41 2.78 -10.53 1.86
C PHE A 41 2.37 -11.39 3.05
N LYS A 42 1.81 -10.76 4.08
CA LYS A 42 1.24 -11.47 5.23
C LYS A 42 -0.08 -10.83 5.64
N GLU A 43 -1.05 -11.68 5.98
CA GLU A 43 -2.30 -11.25 6.60
C GLU A 43 -2.09 -10.98 8.08
N VAL A 44 -2.68 -9.91 8.57
CA VAL A 44 -2.68 -9.57 9.99
C VAL A 44 -3.84 -10.27 10.69
N VAL A 45 -3.52 -11.12 11.65
CA VAL A 45 -4.52 -11.82 12.47
C VAL A 45 -4.53 -11.18 13.87
N ASN A 46 -5.62 -10.49 14.19
CA ASN A 46 -5.79 -9.88 15.50
C ASN A 46 -5.98 -10.96 16.57
N ARG A 47 -5.18 -10.94 17.62
CA ARG A 47 -5.28 -11.87 18.77
C ARG A 47 -6.06 -11.30 19.96
N ASP A 48 -6.36 -10.01 19.92
CA ASP A 48 -7.12 -9.34 20.96
C ASP A 48 -8.22 -8.47 20.33
N PRO A 49 -9.46 -8.99 20.20
CA PRO A 49 -10.57 -8.24 19.65
C PRO A 49 -10.85 -6.91 20.36
N MET A 50 -10.53 -6.80 21.64
CA MET A 50 -10.71 -5.57 22.44
C MET A 50 -9.75 -4.44 21.98
N LYS A 51 -8.66 -4.81 21.34
CA LYS A 51 -7.61 -3.90 20.84
C LYS A 51 -7.70 -3.65 19.32
N SER A 52 -8.80 -4.00 18.67
CA SER A 52 -8.95 -3.86 17.21
C SER A 52 -8.72 -2.43 16.73
N LYS A 53 -9.25 -1.43 17.43
CA LYS A 53 -9.07 -0.02 17.07
C LYS A 53 -7.60 0.44 17.19
N GLN A 54 -6.91 -0.01 18.23
CA GLN A 54 -5.49 0.28 18.44
C GLN A 54 -4.62 -0.39 17.37
N LEU A 55 -4.94 -1.64 17.02
CA LEU A 55 -4.28 -2.37 15.94
C LEU A 55 -4.46 -1.65 14.60
N ASP A 56 -5.68 -1.23 14.28
CA ASP A 56 -6.00 -0.51 13.05
C ASP A 56 -5.24 0.82 12.97
N LYS A 57 -5.23 1.59 14.07
CA LYS A 57 -4.48 2.83 14.16
C LYS A 57 -2.98 2.60 13.94
N GLY A 58 -2.40 1.62 14.63
CA GLY A 58 -0.99 1.31 14.53
C GLY A 58 -0.58 0.86 13.13
N ILE A 59 -1.36 -0.03 12.50
CA ILE A 59 -1.10 -0.48 11.12
C ILE A 59 -1.12 0.69 10.13
N ARG A 60 -2.11 1.59 10.23
CA ARG A 60 -2.20 2.76 9.35
C ARG A 60 -1.01 3.69 9.55
N GLN A 61 -0.64 3.98 10.79
CA GLN A 61 0.50 4.83 11.09
C GLN A 61 1.81 4.24 10.56
N LEU A 62 2.08 2.95 10.78
CA LEU A 62 3.26 2.28 10.25
C LEU A 62 3.28 2.25 8.71
N SER A 63 2.10 2.18 8.09
CA SER A 63 1.98 2.28 6.64
C SER A 63 2.25 3.71 6.13
N ASP A 64 1.80 4.73 6.87
CA ASP A 64 2.08 6.14 6.54
C ASP A 64 3.56 6.49 6.71
N GLU A 65 4.23 5.87 7.67
CA GLU A 65 5.68 5.95 7.86
C GLU A 65 6.48 5.13 6.83
N GLY A 66 5.81 4.42 5.90
CA GLY A 66 6.45 3.64 4.85
C GLY A 66 7.13 2.34 5.32
N VAL A 67 6.87 1.89 6.55
CA VAL A 67 7.44 0.64 7.09
C VAL A 67 6.88 -0.58 6.35
N ALA A 68 5.60 -0.52 5.95
CA ALA A 68 4.93 -1.53 5.15
C ALA A 68 3.87 -0.90 4.25
N GLN A 69 3.44 -1.63 3.24
CA GLN A 69 2.26 -1.26 2.45
C GLN A 69 1.04 -1.99 2.99
N LEU A 70 -0.03 -1.24 3.23
CA LEU A 70 -1.30 -1.78 3.71
C LEU A 70 -2.25 -2.02 2.54
N PHE A 71 -2.79 -3.23 2.47
CA PHE A 71 -3.85 -3.62 1.58
C PHE A 71 -5.04 -4.14 2.38
N ILE A 72 -6.25 -3.72 2.02
CA ILE A 72 -7.49 -4.10 2.70
C ILE A 72 -8.38 -4.83 1.71
N HIS A 73 -8.72 -6.07 2.03
CA HIS A 73 -9.66 -6.83 1.23
C HIS A 73 -11.08 -6.34 1.49
N PRO A 74 -11.87 -5.96 0.46
CA PRO A 74 -13.21 -5.40 0.65
C PRO A 74 -14.17 -6.37 1.33
N VAL A 75 -14.01 -7.67 1.08
CA VAL A 75 -14.80 -8.71 1.78
C VAL A 75 -14.07 -9.11 3.06
N GLY A 76 -14.76 -8.97 4.19
CA GLY A 76 -14.22 -9.34 5.51
C GLY A 76 -13.20 -8.36 6.09
N GLN A 77 -12.88 -7.25 5.39
CA GLN A 77 -11.96 -6.21 5.86
C GLN A 77 -10.61 -6.77 6.34
N ARG A 78 -10.16 -7.87 5.72
CA ARG A 78 -8.87 -8.49 6.04
C ARG A 78 -7.74 -7.55 5.68
N LYS A 79 -6.78 -7.40 6.59
CA LYS A 79 -5.62 -6.53 6.41
C LYS A 79 -4.42 -7.34 6.01
N ILE A 80 -3.83 -6.98 4.89
CA ILE A 80 -2.64 -7.60 4.33
C ILE A 80 -1.54 -6.54 4.36
N LEU A 81 -0.40 -6.90 4.94
CA LEU A 81 0.79 -6.07 4.88
C LEU A 81 1.78 -6.64 3.86
N GLY A 82 2.30 -5.74 3.05
CA GLY A 82 3.36 -6.02 2.10
C GLY A 82 4.65 -5.33 2.48
N THR A 83 5.77 -6.04 2.43
CA THR A 83 7.11 -5.52 2.73
C THR A 83 8.11 -5.96 1.68
N VAL A 84 9.29 -5.33 1.67
CA VAL A 84 10.40 -5.72 0.80
C VAL A 84 11.24 -6.82 1.45
N GLY A 85 11.32 -6.84 2.79
CA GLY A 85 12.15 -7.79 3.52
C GLY A 85 11.45 -8.39 4.75
N PRO A 86 11.87 -9.59 5.19
CA PRO A 86 11.21 -10.31 6.28
C PRO A 86 11.36 -9.62 7.65
N LEU A 87 12.48 -8.94 7.91
CA LEU A 87 12.74 -8.26 9.17
C LEU A 87 11.74 -7.12 9.45
N GLN A 88 11.18 -6.51 8.42
CA GLN A 88 10.17 -5.47 8.60
C GLN A 88 8.94 -5.98 9.37
N PHE A 89 8.55 -7.24 9.17
CA PHE A 89 7.44 -7.83 9.93
C PHE A 89 7.73 -7.96 11.42
N GLU A 90 8.96 -8.26 11.80
CA GLU A 90 9.36 -8.34 13.20
C GLU A 90 9.32 -6.94 13.86
N VAL A 91 9.81 -5.92 13.15
CA VAL A 91 9.73 -4.53 13.58
C VAL A 91 8.29 -4.09 13.76
N ILE A 92 7.41 -4.39 12.78
CA ILE A 92 5.99 -4.07 12.83
C ILE A 92 5.33 -4.73 14.04
N GLN A 93 5.57 -6.01 14.26
CA GLN A 93 4.99 -6.76 15.37
C GLN A 93 5.44 -6.19 16.72
N HIS A 94 6.74 -5.89 16.87
CA HIS A 94 7.30 -5.29 18.06
C HIS A 94 6.70 -3.91 18.34
N ARG A 95 6.59 -3.05 17.34
CA ARG A 95 6.02 -1.71 17.45
C ARG A 95 4.52 -1.74 17.77
N LEU A 96 3.75 -2.61 17.11
CA LEU A 96 2.31 -2.76 17.40
C LEU A 96 2.06 -3.21 18.82
N LEU A 97 2.89 -4.11 19.35
CA LEU A 97 2.79 -4.53 20.73
C LEU A 97 3.25 -3.43 21.71
N GLY A 98 4.40 -2.81 21.46
CA GLY A 98 5.02 -1.83 22.38
C GLY A 98 4.31 -0.48 22.40
N GLU A 99 3.92 0.04 21.25
CA GLU A 99 3.34 1.39 21.11
C GLU A 99 1.81 1.40 21.24
N TYR A 100 1.15 0.32 20.80
CA TYR A 100 -0.33 0.26 20.72
C TYR A 100 -0.92 -0.80 21.66
N GLY A 101 -0.09 -1.62 22.30
CA GLY A 101 -0.54 -2.73 23.13
C GLY A 101 -1.36 -3.77 22.36
N ALA A 102 -1.22 -3.82 21.04
CA ALA A 102 -2.00 -4.66 20.15
C ALA A 102 -1.25 -5.97 19.86
N LYS A 103 -1.80 -7.10 20.32
CA LYS A 103 -1.27 -8.44 20.02
C LYS A 103 -1.84 -8.94 18.71
N MET A 104 -0.96 -9.34 17.80
CA MET A 104 -1.34 -9.89 16.51
C MET A 104 -0.33 -10.94 16.04
N ASP A 105 -0.75 -11.77 15.11
CA ASP A 105 0.11 -12.71 14.39
C ASP A 105 0.07 -12.40 12.91
N PHE A 106 1.07 -12.90 12.20
CA PHE A 106 1.15 -12.87 10.76
C PHE A 106 0.86 -14.24 10.15
N GLN A 107 -0.07 -14.29 9.21
CA GLN A 107 -0.30 -15.45 8.37
C GLN A 107 0.31 -15.20 6.98
N PRO A 108 1.31 -15.98 6.53
CA PRO A 108 1.93 -15.83 5.23
C PRO A 108 0.91 -15.99 4.09
N LEU A 109 1.06 -15.17 3.05
CA LEU A 109 0.29 -15.24 1.81
C LEU A 109 1.24 -15.37 0.62
N ASN A 110 0.86 -16.23 -0.34
CA ASN A 110 1.68 -16.53 -1.51
C ASN A 110 1.28 -15.66 -2.70
N TYR A 111 1.43 -14.34 -2.56
CA TYR A 111 1.29 -13.44 -3.70
C TYR A 111 2.66 -13.15 -4.31
N TYR A 112 2.70 -13.15 -5.63
CA TYR A 112 3.89 -12.84 -6.41
C TYR A 112 4.12 -11.32 -6.50
N LYS A 113 3.03 -10.54 -6.73
CA LYS A 113 3.15 -9.10 -6.96
C LYS A 113 1.83 -8.36 -6.72
N ALA A 114 1.94 -7.14 -6.19
CA ALA A 114 0.84 -6.18 -6.16
C ALA A 114 0.90 -5.30 -7.42
N CYS A 115 -0.23 -5.15 -8.09
CA CYS A 115 -0.36 -4.29 -9.25
C CYS A 115 -1.53 -3.33 -9.04
N TRP A 116 -1.26 -2.02 -9.08
CA TRP A 116 -2.32 -1.02 -9.14
C TRP A 116 -3.03 -1.11 -10.47
N ILE A 117 -4.35 -1.13 -10.46
CA ILE A 117 -5.16 -1.34 -11.67
C ILE A 117 -5.97 -0.09 -11.99
N ARG A 118 -6.03 0.22 -13.28
CA ARG A 118 -6.79 1.36 -13.82
C ARG A 118 -7.44 0.97 -15.13
N SER A 119 -8.56 1.62 -15.42
CA SER A 119 -9.23 1.53 -16.72
C SER A 119 -9.94 2.84 -17.00
N ASP A 120 -9.92 3.25 -18.25
CA ASP A 120 -10.73 4.37 -18.74
C ASP A 120 -12.19 3.94 -18.96
N LYS A 121 -12.47 2.61 -18.90
CA LYS A 121 -13.80 2.02 -19.05
C LYS A 121 -14.30 1.49 -17.71
N PRO A 122 -15.28 2.15 -17.05
CA PRO A 122 -15.84 1.72 -15.76
C PRO A 122 -16.39 0.29 -15.79
N GLU A 123 -17.01 -0.12 -16.93
CA GLU A 123 -17.57 -1.45 -17.12
C GLU A 123 -16.50 -2.54 -17.10
N ALA A 124 -15.37 -2.31 -17.78
CA ALA A 124 -14.23 -3.24 -17.78
C ALA A 124 -13.65 -3.40 -16.36
N MET A 125 -13.54 -2.30 -15.62
CA MET A 125 -13.11 -2.34 -14.22
C MET A 125 -14.09 -3.11 -13.35
N ALA A 126 -15.39 -2.92 -13.50
CA ALA A 126 -16.43 -3.64 -12.75
C ALA A 126 -16.39 -5.14 -13.07
N GLU A 127 -16.24 -5.51 -14.34
CA GLU A 127 -16.12 -6.90 -14.77
C GLU A 127 -14.85 -7.55 -14.18
N PHE A 128 -13.71 -6.88 -14.26
CA PHE A 128 -12.46 -7.35 -13.69
C PHE A 128 -12.59 -7.61 -12.19
N LYS A 129 -13.10 -6.64 -11.43
CA LYS A 129 -13.34 -6.77 -9.99
C LYS A 129 -14.29 -7.93 -9.67
N LYS A 130 -15.32 -8.13 -10.46
CA LYS A 130 -16.25 -9.25 -10.28
C LYS A 130 -15.57 -10.60 -10.49
N ARG A 131 -14.77 -10.73 -11.56
CA ARG A 131 -14.08 -12.00 -11.88
C ARG A 131 -12.90 -12.29 -10.95
N LYS A 132 -12.22 -11.25 -10.48
CA LYS A 132 -11.00 -11.34 -9.65
C LYS A 132 -11.23 -10.86 -8.21
N HIS A 133 -12.46 -10.92 -7.72
CA HIS A 133 -12.87 -10.36 -6.42
C HIS A 133 -12.03 -10.83 -5.22
N GLN A 134 -11.46 -12.04 -5.28
CA GLN A 134 -10.61 -12.58 -4.21
C GLN A 134 -9.19 -11.97 -4.19
N HIS A 135 -8.78 -11.37 -5.29
CA HIS A 135 -7.43 -10.85 -5.48
C HIS A 135 -7.40 -9.32 -5.62
N VAL A 136 -8.58 -8.68 -5.69
CA VAL A 136 -8.65 -7.22 -5.74
C VAL A 136 -8.85 -6.69 -4.33
N VAL A 137 -7.92 -5.83 -3.93
CA VAL A 137 -7.87 -5.19 -2.61
C VAL A 137 -7.80 -3.67 -2.78
N LYS A 138 -7.91 -2.95 -1.69
CA LYS A 138 -7.68 -1.50 -1.63
C LYS A 138 -6.36 -1.22 -0.93
N ASP A 139 -5.60 -0.26 -1.44
CA ASP A 139 -4.47 0.29 -0.69
C ASP A 139 -4.95 1.31 0.37
N LYS A 140 -4.02 1.91 1.11
CA LYS A 140 -4.34 2.89 2.17
C LYS A 140 -5.04 4.16 1.64
N ASP A 141 -4.85 4.47 0.37
CA ASP A 141 -5.43 5.64 -0.32
C ASP A 141 -6.68 5.28 -1.15
N ASP A 142 -7.28 4.11 -0.89
CA ASP A 142 -8.48 3.57 -1.55
C ASP A 142 -8.31 3.25 -3.05
N ASN A 143 -7.08 3.12 -3.54
CA ASN A 143 -6.84 2.67 -4.90
C ASN A 143 -7.05 1.16 -5.03
N ASP A 144 -7.53 0.75 -6.22
CA ASP A 144 -7.69 -0.66 -6.54
C ASP A 144 -6.34 -1.31 -6.85
N VAL A 145 -6.05 -2.42 -6.18
CA VAL A 145 -4.82 -3.19 -6.34
C VAL A 145 -5.16 -4.66 -6.60
N PHE A 146 -4.57 -5.24 -7.63
CA PHE A 146 -4.64 -6.65 -7.92
C PHE A 146 -3.42 -7.37 -7.32
N LEU A 147 -3.65 -8.34 -6.45
CA LEU A 147 -2.62 -9.21 -5.90
C LEU A 147 -2.51 -10.46 -6.77
N ALA A 148 -1.47 -10.54 -7.58
CA ALA A 148 -1.25 -11.66 -8.48
C ALA A 148 -0.54 -12.82 -7.77
N ASP A 149 -1.04 -14.06 -7.93
CA ASP A 149 -0.42 -15.26 -7.33
C ASP A 149 0.88 -15.65 -8.06
N SER A 150 1.00 -15.34 -9.33
CA SER A 150 2.17 -15.68 -10.14
C SER A 150 2.35 -14.72 -11.32
N ALA A 151 3.56 -14.75 -11.91
CA ALA A 151 3.86 -14.01 -13.13
C ALA A 151 2.97 -14.50 -14.31
N TRP A 152 2.66 -15.77 -14.34
CA TRP A 152 1.77 -16.36 -15.37
C TRP A 152 0.34 -15.81 -15.24
N ILE A 153 -0.23 -15.82 -14.03
CA ILE A 153 -1.57 -15.25 -13.78
C ILE A 153 -1.62 -13.78 -14.17
N LEU A 154 -0.58 -13.01 -13.84
CA LEU A 154 -0.52 -11.60 -14.23
C LEU A 154 -0.49 -11.43 -15.77
N LYS A 155 0.25 -12.28 -16.46
CA LYS A 155 0.29 -12.29 -17.93
C LYS A 155 -1.08 -12.61 -18.52
N VAL A 156 -1.73 -13.69 -18.08
CA VAL A 156 -3.07 -14.06 -18.52
C VAL A 156 -4.09 -12.94 -18.25
N CYS A 157 -4.04 -12.32 -17.08
CA CYS A 157 -4.93 -11.21 -16.78
C CYS A 157 -4.75 -10.00 -17.71
N ARG A 158 -3.51 -9.72 -18.16
CA ARG A 158 -3.25 -8.66 -19.14
C ARG A 158 -3.79 -8.99 -20.52
N GLU A 159 -3.75 -10.27 -20.92
CA GLU A 159 -4.28 -10.76 -22.19
C GLU A 159 -5.82 -10.77 -22.20
N ASP A 160 -6.43 -11.28 -21.13
CA ASP A 160 -7.90 -11.38 -21.00
C ASP A 160 -8.61 -10.05 -20.78
N PHE A 161 -7.90 -9.07 -20.20
CA PHE A 161 -8.43 -7.74 -19.86
C PHE A 161 -7.59 -6.62 -20.45
N PRO A 162 -7.57 -6.45 -21.77
CA PRO A 162 -6.71 -5.46 -22.45
C PRO A 162 -7.05 -4.00 -22.08
N ASP A 163 -8.26 -3.75 -21.61
CA ASP A 163 -8.70 -2.42 -21.14
C ASP A 163 -8.24 -2.10 -19.71
N ILE A 164 -7.64 -3.06 -19.00
CA ILE A 164 -7.09 -2.86 -17.65
C ILE A 164 -5.58 -2.63 -17.74
N ARG A 165 -5.14 -1.49 -17.22
CA ARG A 165 -3.71 -1.18 -17.06
C ARG A 165 -3.23 -1.67 -15.71
N PHE A 166 -2.08 -2.36 -15.67
CA PHE A 166 -1.46 -2.92 -14.47
C PHE A 166 -0.12 -2.22 -14.22
N TYR A 167 -0.04 -1.46 -13.16
CA TYR A 167 1.14 -0.73 -12.73
C TYR A 167 1.81 -1.44 -11.56
N THR A 168 3.12 -1.60 -11.63
CA THR A 168 3.92 -2.24 -10.55
C THR A 168 4.50 -1.23 -9.56
N THR A 169 4.23 0.04 -9.79
CA THR A 169 4.61 1.16 -8.92
C THR A 169 3.41 2.07 -8.71
N SER A 170 3.43 2.88 -7.67
CA SER A 170 2.39 3.88 -7.41
C SER A 170 2.50 5.14 -8.28
N GLU A 171 3.41 5.17 -9.25
CA GLU A 171 3.62 6.30 -10.18
C GLU A 171 2.42 6.58 -11.09
N PHE A 172 1.45 5.67 -11.19
CA PHE A 172 0.20 5.96 -11.90
C PHE A 172 -0.50 7.25 -11.44
N LYS A 173 -0.13 7.78 -10.26
CA LYS A 173 -0.63 9.08 -9.78
C LYS A 173 -0.07 10.26 -10.58
N VAL A 174 1.09 10.12 -11.19
CA VAL A 174 1.75 11.19 -11.96
C VAL A 174 1.10 11.38 -13.32
N ASP A 175 0.64 10.30 -13.97
CA ASP A 175 -0.04 10.36 -15.27
C ASP A 175 -1.40 11.07 -15.20
N LEU A 176 -2.01 11.18 -14.01
CA LEU A 176 -3.30 11.85 -13.79
C LEU A 176 -3.18 13.38 -13.63
N MET A 177 -1.99 13.90 -13.31
CA MET A 177 -1.75 15.33 -13.12
C MET A 177 -1.11 15.99 -14.35
N ALA A 178 -0.76 15.21 -15.37
CA ALA A 178 -0.15 15.68 -16.62
C ALA A 178 -1.14 15.79 -17.80
N GLY A 179 -2.45 15.60 -17.56
CA GLY A 179 -3.51 15.67 -18.55
C GLY A 179 -4.43 16.87 -18.37
#